data_561b0e985131e9d8e3eb2f0e7a3736bc
#
_entry.id   561b0e985131e9d8e3eb2f0e7a3736bc
#
_cell.length_a   1.000
_cell.length_b   1.000
_cell.length_c   1.000
_cell.angle_alpha   90.00
_cell.angle_beta   90.00
_cell.angle_gamma   90.00
#
_symmetry.space_group_name_H-M   'P 1'
#
loop_
_entity.id
_entity.type
_entity.pdbx_description
1 polymer ?
#
loop_
_entity_poly.entity_id
_entity_poly.type
_entity_poly.pdbx_seq_one_letter_code
_entity_poly.pdbx_strand_id
1 'polypeptide(L)'
;MTGRVIAIGLDSTDYEFLGRFIERGHLPCLANLRKQSTLTRLETKAEFLDGSPSFAGTEGNWVMFQTGVRAKRSGYWETIRYCPATYRATNDFTHGGYDYKDYPPFYALGDQARVAIFDIPLSAVVPNVQGSQIVGWGGHFPYVVRGSDPRGLLKETNRRFGKNRIIYRDHGVFWSRRYRKWLEETAIQATKQRERIILDLLDDTSLDLIVAAFGETHSVLHDLWAQSDEDHPVNVNDGQPDPLLQVFTAIDETIGSIIKRLRPDDHLVVFSVHGIQQNSTDLPCLFFLPELMYRFNFPGKFGFARGDSGTPAPPVVRSGLHWYWFGEIWRQKYCSWRWLSPILRRLPAWYRWTLPGSDFKFPFFLSIKGPTNGWMPTTWYRPSWQKSRSFALPSFANGHVRINVVG
;
A
#
# COMPACT_ATOMS: atom_id res chain seq x y z
N MET A 1 17.63 -35.18 2.80
CA MET A 1 16.48 -34.25 2.70
C MET A 1 17.06 -32.87 2.57
N THR A 2 16.72 -32.17 1.53
CA THR A 2 17.04 -30.75 1.39
C THR A 2 16.28 -29.97 2.48
N GLY A 3 16.96 -29.03 3.13
CA GLY A 3 16.34 -28.21 4.20
C GLY A 3 15.14 -27.39 3.72
N ARG A 4 14.31 -26.94 4.66
CA ARG A 4 13.16 -26.06 4.36
C ARG A 4 13.63 -24.68 3.95
N VAL A 5 12.80 -24.00 3.17
CA VAL A 5 12.99 -22.57 2.88
C VAL A 5 11.96 -21.75 3.68
N ILE A 6 12.43 -20.79 4.46
CA ILE A 6 11.63 -19.85 5.22
C ILE A 6 11.88 -18.45 4.65
N ALA A 7 10.88 -17.87 4.00
CA ALA A 7 10.96 -16.56 3.37
C ALA A 7 10.09 -15.56 4.13
N ILE A 8 10.72 -14.53 4.70
CA ILE A 8 10.09 -13.51 5.53
C ILE A 8 10.17 -12.16 4.80
N GLY A 9 9.03 -11.67 4.33
CA GLY A 9 8.91 -10.37 3.67
C GLY A 9 8.69 -9.23 4.68
N LEU A 10 9.38 -8.11 4.47
CA LEU A 10 9.16 -6.84 5.19
C LEU A 10 8.57 -5.86 4.18
N ASP A 11 7.25 -5.69 4.21
CA ASP A 11 6.54 -4.88 3.20
C ASP A 11 6.95 -3.41 3.27
N SER A 12 7.18 -2.77 2.12
CA SER A 12 7.58 -1.36 1.98
C SER A 12 8.88 -0.95 2.69
N THR A 13 9.67 -1.92 3.17
CA THR A 13 10.88 -1.60 3.93
C THR A 13 12.01 -1.20 3.00
N ASP A 14 12.37 0.07 3.04
CA ASP A 14 13.48 0.61 2.27
C ASP A 14 14.83 0.13 2.81
N TYR A 15 15.72 -0.23 1.89
CA TYR A 15 17.05 -0.76 2.21
C TYR A 15 17.91 0.23 3.00
N GLU A 16 17.92 1.50 2.60
CA GLU A 16 18.76 2.52 3.22
C GLU A 16 18.17 2.94 4.58
N PHE A 17 16.85 3.04 4.66
CA PHE A 17 16.15 3.32 5.91
C PHE A 17 16.44 2.24 6.97
N LEU A 18 16.26 0.98 6.62
CA LEU A 18 16.57 -0.15 7.51
C LEU A 18 18.06 -0.19 7.86
N GLY A 19 18.93 0.09 6.89
CA GLY A 19 20.38 0.17 7.05
C GLY A 19 20.79 1.14 8.14
N ARG A 20 20.17 2.34 8.20
CA ARG A 20 20.44 3.33 9.25
C ARG A 20 20.17 2.80 10.67
N PHE A 21 19.09 2.07 10.87
CA PHE A 21 18.79 1.47 12.18
C PHE A 21 19.77 0.35 12.54
N ILE A 22 20.18 -0.46 11.55
CA ILE A 22 21.17 -1.52 11.73
C ILE A 22 22.54 -0.92 12.11
N GLU A 23 22.99 0.09 11.39
CA GLU A 23 24.29 0.75 11.59
C GLU A 23 24.37 1.48 12.95
N ARG A 24 23.27 2.02 13.42
CA ARG A 24 23.14 2.61 14.76
C ARG A 24 23.05 1.57 15.89
N GLY A 25 23.05 0.28 15.56
CA GLY A 25 23.02 -0.83 16.53
C GLY A 25 21.65 -1.13 17.14
N HIS A 26 20.60 -0.58 16.58
CA HIS A 26 19.25 -0.75 17.12
C HIS A 26 18.58 -2.08 16.78
N LEU A 27 19.07 -2.77 15.72
CA LEU A 27 18.48 -4.00 15.20
C LEU A 27 19.54 -5.12 15.21
N PRO A 28 19.90 -5.66 16.39
CA PRO A 28 21.02 -6.58 16.54
C PRO A 28 20.84 -7.92 15.82
N CYS A 29 19.60 -8.44 15.73
CA CYS A 29 19.34 -9.72 15.04
C CYS A 29 19.53 -9.57 13.52
N LEU A 30 19.00 -8.53 12.92
CA LEU A 30 19.21 -8.22 11.50
C LEU A 30 20.66 -7.84 11.19
N ALA A 31 21.34 -7.12 12.10
CA ALA A 31 22.75 -6.83 11.98
C ALA A 31 23.60 -8.10 11.95
N ASN A 32 23.30 -9.06 12.82
CA ASN A 32 23.99 -10.35 12.85
C ASN A 32 23.68 -11.20 11.63
N LEU A 33 22.40 -11.25 11.23
CA LEU A 33 21.97 -11.94 10.02
C LEU A 33 22.71 -11.39 8.78
N ARG A 34 22.80 -10.06 8.64
CA ARG A 34 23.53 -9.39 7.55
C ARG A 34 25.01 -9.78 7.49
N LYS A 35 25.66 -9.98 8.64
CA LYS A 35 27.07 -10.39 8.71
C LYS A 35 27.28 -11.87 8.32
N GLN A 36 26.28 -12.71 8.55
CA GLN A 36 26.39 -14.17 8.37
C GLN A 36 25.75 -14.68 7.08
N SER A 37 25.12 -13.79 6.29
CA SER A 37 24.39 -14.15 5.07
C SER A 37 24.85 -13.36 3.85
N THR A 38 24.40 -13.79 2.69
CA THR A 38 24.57 -13.01 1.46
C THR A 38 23.48 -11.93 1.41
N LEU A 39 23.89 -10.67 1.28
CA LEU A 39 23.02 -9.53 1.09
C LEU A 39 23.05 -9.12 -0.37
N THR A 40 21.87 -8.94 -0.97
CA THR A 40 21.72 -8.40 -2.33
C THR A 40 20.63 -7.36 -2.37
N ARG A 41 20.82 -6.34 -3.21
CA ARG A 41 19.78 -5.35 -3.48
C ARG A 41 18.89 -5.87 -4.61
N LEU A 42 17.60 -5.89 -4.39
CA LEU A 42 16.63 -6.13 -5.44
C LEU A 42 16.43 -4.84 -6.25
N GLU A 43 16.59 -4.94 -7.55
CA GLU A 43 16.26 -3.88 -8.48
C GLU A 43 14.93 -4.21 -9.15
N THR A 44 13.95 -3.33 -8.97
CA THR A 44 12.65 -3.47 -9.62
C THR A 44 12.68 -2.79 -10.98
N LYS A 45 12.70 -3.57 -12.06
CA LYS A 45 12.44 -3.06 -13.42
C LYS A 45 10.98 -3.19 -13.75
N ALA A 46 10.17 -2.38 -13.09
CA ALA A 46 8.73 -2.33 -13.30
C ALA A 46 8.40 -1.46 -14.53
N GLU A 47 8.95 -1.82 -15.69
CA GLU A 47 8.63 -1.16 -16.94
C GLU A 47 7.32 -1.72 -17.50
N PHE A 48 6.36 -0.85 -17.81
CA PHE A 48 5.14 -1.24 -18.50
C PHE A 48 5.40 -1.39 -20.01
N LEU A 49 6.19 -0.49 -20.58
CA LEU A 49 6.68 -0.54 -21.95
C LEU A 49 8.22 -0.54 -21.95
N ASP A 50 8.84 -1.16 -22.95
CA ASP A 50 10.31 -1.16 -23.10
C ASP A 50 10.85 0.27 -23.16
N GLY A 51 11.84 0.59 -22.33
CA GLY A 51 12.46 1.90 -22.24
C GLY A 51 11.59 2.96 -21.54
N SER A 52 10.41 2.61 -21.02
CA SER A 52 9.67 3.51 -20.15
C SER A 52 10.30 3.61 -18.77
N PRO A 53 10.12 4.72 -18.04
CA PRO A 53 10.52 4.77 -16.64
C PRO A 53 9.85 3.65 -15.85
N SER A 54 10.59 3.06 -14.91
CA SER A 54 10.01 2.11 -13.95
C SER A 54 8.88 2.79 -13.19
N PHE A 55 7.75 2.13 -13.07
CA PHE A 55 6.69 2.63 -12.21
C PHE A 55 6.90 2.13 -10.77
N ALA A 56 6.60 2.99 -9.82
CA ALA A 56 6.61 2.67 -8.42
C ALA A 56 5.16 2.36 -7.99
N GLY A 57 4.92 1.17 -7.50
CA GLY A 57 3.60 0.78 -6.98
C GLY A 57 3.73 -0.53 -6.23
N THR A 58 3.20 -0.58 -5.04
CA THR A 58 3.21 -1.77 -4.19
C THR A 58 2.59 -2.95 -4.92
N GLU A 59 1.47 -2.70 -5.57
CA GLU A 59 0.64 -3.72 -6.19
C GLU A 59 1.37 -4.45 -7.31
N GLY A 60 1.91 -3.71 -8.25
CA GLY A 60 2.65 -4.28 -9.38
C GLY A 60 3.88 -5.05 -8.93
N ASN A 61 4.60 -4.52 -7.94
CA ASN A 61 5.81 -5.14 -7.42
C ASN A 61 5.53 -6.48 -6.73
N TRP A 62 4.50 -6.55 -5.88
CA TRP A 62 4.13 -7.81 -5.23
C TRP A 62 3.63 -8.86 -6.21
N VAL A 63 2.88 -8.46 -7.25
CA VAL A 63 2.43 -9.40 -8.29
C VAL A 63 3.63 -9.90 -9.12
N MET A 64 4.56 -9.01 -9.49
CA MET A 64 5.80 -9.43 -10.18
C MET A 64 6.65 -10.37 -9.33
N PHE A 65 6.79 -10.10 -8.03
CA PHE A 65 7.49 -10.99 -7.10
C PHE A 65 6.84 -12.38 -7.05
N GLN A 66 5.52 -12.44 -6.90
CA GLN A 66 4.81 -13.71 -6.81
C GLN A 66 4.83 -14.50 -8.12
N THR A 67 4.68 -13.83 -9.26
CA THR A 67 4.55 -14.50 -10.56
C THR A 67 5.88 -14.69 -11.31
N GLY A 68 6.91 -13.94 -10.96
CA GLY A 68 8.14 -13.86 -11.74
C GLY A 68 7.97 -13.16 -13.11
N VAL A 69 6.82 -12.51 -13.34
CA VAL A 69 6.45 -11.94 -14.65
C VAL A 69 6.33 -10.43 -14.56
N ARG A 70 7.02 -9.73 -15.47
CA ARG A 70 6.97 -8.26 -15.52
C ARG A 70 5.59 -7.74 -15.90
N ALA A 71 5.26 -6.53 -15.43
CA ALA A 71 3.99 -5.85 -15.68
C ALA A 71 3.65 -5.74 -17.18
N LYS A 72 4.63 -5.50 -18.03
CA LYS A 72 4.48 -5.50 -19.50
C LYS A 72 3.83 -6.78 -20.03
N ARG A 73 4.18 -7.95 -19.47
CA ARG A 73 3.66 -9.24 -19.92
C ARG A 73 2.35 -9.61 -19.22
N SER A 74 2.26 -9.38 -17.92
CA SER A 74 1.04 -9.68 -17.16
C SER A 74 -0.10 -8.70 -17.44
N GLY A 75 0.21 -7.49 -17.94
CA GLY A 75 -0.73 -6.39 -18.08
C GLY A 75 -1.18 -5.80 -16.74
N TYR A 76 -0.60 -6.28 -15.62
CA TYR A 76 -0.96 -5.82 -14.30
C TYR A 76 -0.01 -4.74 -13.78
N TRP A 77 -0.54 -3.57 -13.54
CA TRP A 77 0.22 -2.41 -13.05
C TRP A 77 -0.34 -1.85 -11.73
N GLU A 78 -1.64 -2.05 -11.49
CA GLU A 78 -2.33 -1.57 -10.29
C GLU A 78 -3.67 -2.30 -10.10
N THR A 79 -4.27 -2.21 -8.92
CA THR A 79 -5.61 -2.77 -8.61
C THR A 79 -6.73 -2.11 -9.39
N ILE A 80 -6.48 -0.97 -10.03
CA ILE A 80 -7.48 -0.24 -10.79
C ILE A 80 -7.59 -0.80 -12.21
N ARG A 81 -8.79 -1.18 -12.59
CA ARG A 81 -9.13 -1.63 -13.94
C ARG A 81 -9.93 -0.57 -14.68
N TYR A 82 -9.49 -0.26 -15.87
CA TYR A 82 -10.21 0.63 -16.77
C TYR A 82 -10.91 -0.17 -17.87
N CYS A 83 -12.21 0.07 -18.03
CA CYS A 83 -13.02 -0.52 -19.12
C CYS A 83 -13.29 0.53 -20.21
N PRO A 84 -12.68 0.40 -21.39
CA PRO A 84 -12.86 1.37 -22.48
C PRO A 84 -14.31 1.48 -22.98
N ALA A 85 -15.04 0.36 -23.00
CA ALA A 85 -16.43 0.33 -23.50
C ALA A 85 -17.39 1.15 -22.63
N THR A 86 -17.11 1.29 -21.33
CA THR A 86 -18.01 1.98 -20.38
C THR A 86 -17.40 3.23 -19.77
N TYR A 87 -16.16 3.55 -20.09
CA TYR A 87 -15.39 4.61 -19.44
C TYR A 87 -15.45 4.51 -17.90
N ARG A 88 -15.34 3.27 -17.38
CA ARG A 88 -15.32 3.01 -15.94
C ARG A 88 -13.94 2.63 -15.47
N ALA A 89 -13.54 3.22 -14.38
CA ALA A 89 -12.40 2.76 -13.60
C ALA A 89 -12.93 2.15 -12.30
N THR A 90 -12.58 0.91 -12.05
CA THR A 90 -13.03 0.16 -10.88
C THR A 90 -11.85 -0.55 -10.25
N ASN A 91 -11.86 -0.68 -8.93
CA ASN A 91 -10.94 -1.60 -8.27
C ASN A 91 -11.45 -3.02 -8.44
N ASP A 92 -10.55 -3.91 -8.80
CA ASP A 92 -10.85 -5.33 -8.81
C ASP A 92 -10.54 -5.92 -7.43
N PHE A 93 -11.52 -5.88 -6.56
CA PHE A 93 -11.40 -6.44 -5.20
C PHE A 93 -11.69 -7.94 -5.12
N THR A 94 -12.13 -8.56 -6.22
CA THR A 94 -12.56 -9.94 -6.22
C THR A 94 -11.39 -10.91 -6.09
N HIS A 95 -10.20 -10.52 -6.54
CA HIS A 95 -9.03 -11.40 -6.60
C HIS A 95 -7.76 -10.77 -6.01
N GLY A 96 -7.90 -9.86 -5.06
CA GLY A 96 -6.74 -9.13 -4.56
C GLY A 96 -6.07 -8.24 -5.61
N GLY A 97 -6.78 -7.94 -6.68
CA GLY A 97 -6.31 -7.14 -7.78
C GLY A 97 -5.67 -7.93 -8.93
N TYR A 98 -5.21 -9.15 -8.74
CA TYR A 98 -4.69 -10.05 -9.76
C TYR A 98 -5.24 -11.46 -9.55
N ASP A 99 -5.70 -12.13 -10.62
CA ASP A 99 -6.41 -13.41 -10.48
C ASP A 99 -5.49 -14.65 -10.54
N TYR A 100 -4.22 -14.45 -10.86
CA TYR A 100 -3.19 -15.50 -10.95
C TYR A 100 -3.50 -16.67 -11.90
N LYS A 101 -4.47 -16.54 -12.82
CA LYS A 101 -4.83 -17.62 -13.74
C LYS A 101 -3.77 -17.87 -14.80
N ASP A 102 -3.36 -16.77 -15.47
CA ASP A 102 -2.39 -16.84 -16.56
C ASP A 102 -0.95 -17.03 -16.05
N TYR A 103 -0.67 -16.45 -14.89
CA TYR A 103 0.63 -16.50 -14.24
C TYR A 103 0.45 -16.85 -12.77
N PRO A 104 0.44 -18.14 -12.43
CA PRO A 104 0.33 -18.60 -11.05
C PRO A 104 1.54 -18.15 -10.22
N PRO A 105 1.38 -17.98 -8.91
CA PRO A 105 2.50 -17.58 -8.05
C PRO A 105 3.52 -18.72 -7.92
N PHE A 106 4.78 -18.36 -7.67
CA PHE A 106 5.91 -19.30 -7.60
C PHE A 106 5.72 -20.42 -6.57
N TYR A 107 4.86 -20.22 -5.59
CA TYR A 107 4.57 -21.18 -4.54
C TYR A 107 3.41 -22.17 -4.89
N ALA A 108 2.80 -22.03 -6.05
CA ALA A 108 1.79 -22.98 -6.54
C ALA A 108 2.47 -24.23 -7.14
N LEU A 109 3.10 -25.03 -6.29
CA LEU A 109 3.99 -26.13 -6.66
C LEU A 109 3.31 -27.50 -6.77
N GLY A 110 1.99 -27.56 -6.50
CA GLY A 110 1.26 -28.84 -6.52
C GLY A 110 1.87 -29.85 -5.56
N ASP A 111 2.05 -31.08 -6.05
CA ASP A 111 2.57 -32.20 -5.25
C ASP A 111 4.09 -32.15 -5.04
N GLN A 112 4.78 -31.15 -5.62
CA GLN A 112 6.25 -31.06 -5.53
C GLN A 112 6.74 -30.58 -4.17
N ALA A 113 5.91 -29.80 -3.44
CA ALA A 113 6.28 -29.27 -2.13
C ALA A 113 5.04 -28.95 -1.27
N ARG A 114 5.18 -29.14 0.04
CA ARG A 114 4.20 -28.66 1.02
C ARG A 114 4.51 -27.24 1.44
N VAL A 115 3.55 -26.35 1.26
CA VAL A 115 3.76 -24.92 1.35
C VAL A 115 2.82 -24.28 2.37
N ALA A 116 3.32 -23.39 3.21
CA ALA A 116 2.51 -22.50 4.03
C ALA A 116 2.68 -21.04 3.57
N ILE A 117 1.59 -20.44 3.16
CA ILE A 117 1.53 -19.03 2.75
C ILE A 117 0.76 -18.24 3.79
N PHE A 118 1.42 -17.25 4.37
CA PHE A 118 0.83 -16.42 5.40
C PHE A 118 0.94 -14.92 5.04
N ASP A 119 -0.20 -14.35 4.67
CA ASP A 119 -0.46 -12.91 4.61
C ASP A 119 0.50 -12.13 3.68
N ILE A 120 0.81 -12.71 2.51
CA ILE A 120 1.58 -12.01 1.48
C ILE A 120 0.70 -10.90 0.89
N PRO A 121 1.22 -9.67 0.76
CA PRO A 121 0.46 -8.59 0.12
C PRO A 121 0.00 -8.95 -1.29
N LEU A 122 -1.23 -8.56 -1.62
CA LEU A 122 -1.87 -8.77 -2.92
C LEU A 122 -1.98 -10.24 -3.37
N SER A 123 -1.78 -11.20 -2.46
CA SER A 123 -2.00 -12.61 -2.76
C SER A 123 -3.50 -12.94 -2.84
N ALA A 124 -3.79 -14.06 -3.46
CA ALA A 124 -5.11 -14.69 -3.47
C ALA A 124 -4.97 -16.15 -3.03
N VAL A 125 -6.07 -16.77 -2.60
CA VAL A 125 -6.12 -18.21 -2.45
C VAL A 125 -6.15 -18.82 -3.85
N VAL A 126 -5.09 -19.55 -4.21
CA VAL A 126 -4.90 -20.12 -5.54
C VAL A 126 -4.89 -21.65 -5.49
N PRO A 127 -5.27 -22.31 -6.57
CA PRO A 127 -5.15 -23.78 -6.67
C PRO A 127 -3.68 -24.22 -6.72
N ASN A 128 -3.47 -25.53 -6.64
CA ASN A 128 -2.15 -26.17 -6.74
C ASN A 128 -1.15 -25.75 -5.64
N VAL A 129 -1.64 -25.46 -4.45
CA VAL A 129 -0.84 -25.30 -3.24
C VAL A 129 -1.17 -26.44 -2.30
N GLN A 130 -0.23 -27.35 -2.11
CA GLN A 130 -0.36 -28.41 -1.12
C GLN A 130 0.11 -27.89 0.24
N GLY A 131 -0.82 -27.74 1.18
CA GLY A 131 -0.53 -27.22 2.53
C GLY A 131 -1.53 -26.18 2.99
N SER A 132 -1.09 -24.97 3.25
CA SER A 132 -1.98 -23.94 3.77
C SER A 132 -1.76 -22.55 3.17
N GLN A 133 -2.86 -21.82 3.00
CA GLN A 133 -2.85 -20.43 2.55
C GLN A 133 -3.72 -19.58 3.46
N ILE A 134 -3.20 -18.48 3.97
CA ILE A 134 -3.95 -17.45 4.69
C ILE A 134 -3.69 -16.11 4.03
N VAL A 135 -4.74 -15.47 3.52
CA VAL A 135 -4.70 -14.22 2.78
C VAL A 135 -5.50 -13.16 3.51
N GLY A 136 -4.90 -11.97 3.66
CA GLY A 136 -5.55 -10.81 4.23
C GLY A 136 -5.82 -10.94 5.73
N TRP A 137 -4.89 -11.53 6.50
CA TRP A 137 -4.96 -11.54 7.96
C TRP A 137 -4.69 -10.15 8.53
N GLY A 138 -3.66 -9.48 8.05
CA GLY A 138 -3.22 -8.15 8.51
C GLY A 138 -2.43 -7.39 7.48
N GLY A 139 -2.39 -7.89 6.24
CA GLY A 139 -1.73 -7.20 5.15
C GLY A 139 -2.35 -5.84 4.89
N HIS A 140 -1.57 -4.94 4.33
CA HIS A 140 -2.07 -3.71 3.80
C HIS A 140 -3.08 -3.99 2.68
N PHE A 141 -3.84 -3.05 2.32
CA PHE A 141 -4.90 -3.14 1.32
C PHE A 141 -6.19 -3.78 1.83
N PRO A 142 -7.07 -2.96 2.42
CA PRO A 142 -8.32 -3.43 3.04
C PRO A 142 -9.31 -4.04 2.05
N TYR A 143 -9.02 -3.98 0.75
CA TYR A 143 -9.89 -4.36 -0.34
C TYR A 143 -9.58 -5.75 -0.90
N VAL A 144 -8.54 -6.41 -0.39
CA VAL A 144 -8.17 -7.76 -0.81
C VAL A 144 -9.20 -8.76 -0.27
N VAL A 145 -9.58 -9.73 -1.09
CA VAL A 145 -10.42 -10.83 -0.66
C VAL A 145 -9.69 -11.61 0.43
N ARG A 146 -10.26 -11.60 1.61
CA ARG A 146 -9.73 -12.33 2.76
C ARG A 146 -10.17 -13.79 2.67
N GLY A 147 -9.25 -14.71 2.85
CA GLY A 147 -9.57 -16.11 2.74
C GLY A 147 -8.49 -17.03 3.26
N SER A 148 -8.77 -18.31 3.20
CA SER A 148 -7.79 -19.35 3.52
C SER A 148 -8.12 -20.66 2.81
N ASP A 149 -7.09 -21.45 2.59
CA ASP A 149 -7.15 -22.84 2.23
C ASP A 149 -6.24 -23.62 3.21
N PRO A 150 -6.74 -24.59 3.96
CA PRO A 150 -8.13 -25.07 4.03
C PRO A 150 -9.16 -24.00 4.45
N ARG A 151 -10.37 -24.15 3.97
CA ARG A 151 -11.46 -23.24 4.31
C ARG A 151 -11.66 -23.19 5.84
N GLY A 152 -11.70 -21.99 6.38
CA GLY A 152 -11.88 -21.76 7.82
C GLY A 152 -10.56 -21.59 8.60
N LEU A 153 -9.40 -21.86 8.00
CA LEU A 153 -8.10 -21.69 8.66
C LEU A 153 -7.87 -20.26 9.13
N LEU A 154 -8.24 -19.24 8.35
CA LEU A 154 -8.17 -17.82 8.76
C LEU A 154 -9.01 -17.55 10.01
N LYS A 155 -10.20 -18.16 10.13
CA LYS A 155 -11.05 -18.03 11.31
C LYS A 155 -10.39 -18.67 12.54
N GLU A 156 -9.81 -19.85 12.37
CA GLU A 156 -9.09 -20.56 13.41
C GLU A 156 -7.85 -19.79 13.86
N THR A 157 -7.06 -19.26 12.93
CA THR A 157 -5.89 -18.42 13.23
C THR A 157 -6.30 -17.19 14.03
N ASN A 158 -7.40 -16.52 13.64
CA ASN A 158 -7.94 -15.39 14.41
C ASN A 158 -8.39 -15.79 15.82
N ARG A 159 -8.91 -17.00 16.00
CA ARG A 159 -9.33 -17.50 17.32
C ARG A 159 -8.12 -17.80 18.22
N ARG A 160 -7.06 -18.39 17.67
CA ARG A 160 -5.86 -18.81 18.42
C ARG A 160 -4.94 -17.62 18.75
N PHE A 161 -4.71 -16.75 17.80
CA PHE A 161 -3.67 -15.72 17.87
C PHE A 161 -4.23 -14.29 17.95
N GLY A 162 -5.50 -14.10 17.70
CA GLY A 162 -6.16 -12.81 17.64
C GLY A 162 -6.24 -12.24 16.23
N LYS A 163 -7.10 -11.21 16.06
CA LYS A 163 -7.25 -10.47 14.80
C LYS A 163 -6.22 -9.37 14.72
N ASN A 164 -5.67 -9.12 13.55
CA ASN A 164 -4.87 -7.93 13.31
C ASN A 164 -5.78 -6.68 13.33
N ARG A 165 -5.45 -5.70 14.15
CA ARG A 165 -6.27 -4.50 14.37
C ARG A 165 -5.92 -3.35 13.42
N ILE A 166 -4.79 -3.43 12.71
CA ILE A 166 -4.35 -2.38 11.79
C ILE A 166 -4.72 -2.64 10.33
N ILE A 167 -5.37 -3.77 10.02
CA ILE A 167 -5.69 -4.23 8.65
C ILE A 167 -6.38 -3.17 7.76
N TYR A 168 -7.06 -2.19 8.32
CA TYR A 168 -7.71 -1.12 7.56
C TYR A 168 -7.05 0.24 7.78
N ARG A 169 -5.77 0.26 8.17
CA ARG A 169 -5.02 1.46 8.52
C ARG A 169 -3.80 1.62 7.63
N ASP A 170 -4.07 2.00 6.41
CA ASP A 170 -3.07 2.12 5.35
C ASP A 170 -3.38 3.37 4.52
N HIS A 171 -3.38 4.53 5.15
CA HIS A 171 -3.93 5.70 4.48
C HIS A 171 -3.06 6.95 4.54
N GLY A 172 -2.04 7.02 5.40
CA GLY A 172 -1.24 8.22 5.58
C GLY A 172 -2.05 9.47 5.93
N VAL A 173 -3.19 9.31 6.60
CA VAL A 173 -4.21 10.38 6.74
C VAL A 173 -4.42 10.85 8.16
N PHE A 174 -3.93 10.13 9.16
CA PHE A 174 -4.23 10.41 10.55
C PHE A 174 -2.96 10.79 11.31
N TRP A 175 -2.84 12.06 11.68
CA TRP A 175 -1.65 12.57 12.35
C TRP A 175 -1.88 13.04 13.79
N SER A 176 -3.00 12.64 14.42
CA SER A 176 -3.18 12.92 15.83
C SER A 176 -2.20 12.10 16.69
N ARG A 177 -1.63 12.71 17.74
CA ARG A 177 -0.74 12.01 18.69
C ARG A 177 -1.39 10.73 19.21
N ARG A 178 -2.68 10.79 19.56
CA ARG A 178 -3.42 9.63 20.05
C ARG A 178 -3.48 8.50 19.02
N TYR A 179 -3.72 8.83 17.74
CA TYR A 179 -3.77 7.84 16.68
C TYR A 179 -2.39 7.21 16.43
N ARG A 180 -1.34 8.02 16.36
CA ARG A 180 0.04 7.55 16.14
C ARG A 180 0.49 6.60 17.24
N LYS A 181 0.27 6.99 18.51
CA LYS A 181 0.56 6.10 19.65
C LYS A 181 -0.25 4.81 19.60
N TRP A 182 -1.53 4.90 19.27
CA TRP A 182 -2.37 3.71 19.06
C TRP A 182 -1.85 2.82 17.93
N LEU A 183 -1.40 3.40 16.81
CA LEU A 183 -0.85 2.65 15.67
C LEU A 183 0.45 1.95 16.04
N GLU A 184 1.38 2.64 16.69
CA GLU A 184 2.63 2.10 17.21
C GLU A 184 2.38 0.89 18.12
N GLU A 185 1.61 1.07 19.18
CA GLU A 185 1.28 0.00 20.15
C GLU A 185 0.58 -1.19 19.46
N THR A 186 -0.34 -0.89 18.54
CA THR A 186 -1.09 -1.92 17.82
C THR A 186 -0.23 -2.67 16.82
N ALA A 187 0.72 -1.99 16.16
CA ALA A 187 1.66 -2.61 15.23
C ALA A 187 2.64 -3.54 15.97
N ILE A 188 3.16 -3.11 17.13
CA ILE A 188 3.98 -3.97 17.99
C ILE A 188 3.18 -5.22 18.42
N GLN A 189 1.93 -5.04 18.86
CA GLN A 189 1.07 -6.17 19.21
C GLN A 189 0.83 -7.11 18.02
N ALA A 190 0.56 -6.57 16.84
CA ALA A 190 0.33 -7.35 15.62
C ALA A 190 1.60 -8.12 15.20
N THR A 191 2.79 -7.50 15.33
CA THR A 191 4.08 -8.15 15.12
C THR A 191 4.25 -9.35 16.05
N LYS A 192 3.94 -9.21 17.33
CA LYS A 192 4.02 -10.32 18.29
C LYS A 192 2.95 -11.40 18.06
N GLN A 193 1.80 -11.05 17.50
CA GLN A 193 0.82 -12.04 17.06
C GLN A 193 1.35 -12.83 15.84
N ARG A 194 1.93 -12.13 14.87
CA ARG A 194 2.55 -12.72 13.66
C ARG A 194 3.73 -13.64 14.03
N GLU A 195 4.56 -13.23 14.99
CA GLU A 195 5.61 -14.08 15.54
C GLU A 195 5.07 -15.44 15.95
N ARG A 196 4.03 -15.47 16.80
CA ARG A 196 3.41 -16.71 17.26
C ARG A 196 2.84 -17.58 16.14
N ILE A 197 2.27 -16.93 15.10
CA ILE A 197 1.75 -17.66 13.93
C ILE A 197 2.91 -18.27 13.14
N ILE A 198 3.98 -17.52 12.89
CA ILE A 198 5.15 -18.03 12.15
C ILE A 198 5.84 -19.15 12.92
N LEU A 199 5.98 -19.02 14.24
CA LEU A 199 6.55 -20.08 15.08
C LEU A 199 5.69 -21.35 15.07
N ASP A 200 4.35 -21.22 15.07
CA ASP A 200 3.41 -22.35 14.93
C ASP A 200 3.57 -23.04 13.55
N LEU A 201 3.79 -22.27 12.49
CA LEU A 201 4.09 -22.83 11.16
C LEU A 201 5.45 -23.55 11.13
N LEU A 202 6.46 -23.03 11.84
CA LEU A 202 7.77 -23.67 11.92
C LEU A 202 7.73 -25.01 12.68
N ASP A 203 6.76 -25.22 13.54
CA ASP A 203 6.57 -26.49 14.26
C ASP A 203 6.03 -27.61 13.34
N ASP A 204 5.40 -27.26 12.20
CA ASP A 204 5.03 -28.25 11.18
C ASP A 204 6.27 -28.67 10.38
N THR A 205 6.78 -29.83 10.72
CA THR A 205 7.99 -30.40 10.12
C THR A 205 7.77 -30.95 8.70
N SER A 206 6.54 -31.02 8.24
CA SER A 206 6.20 -31.53 6.92
C SER A 206 6.24 -30.41 5.83
N LEU A 207 6.40 -29.17 6.21
CA LEU A 207 6.50 -28.05 5.28
C LEU A 207 7.89 -27.96 4.65
N ASP A 208 7.92 -27.74 3.35
CA ASP A 208 9.15 -27.50 2.57
C ASP A 208 9.41 -26.01 2.35
N LEU A 209 8.32 -25.22 2.27
CA LEU A 209 8.38 -23.78 2.04
C LEU A 209 7.39 -23.05 2.95
N ILE A 210 7.89 -22.05 3.66
CA ILE A 210 7.07 -21.10 4.43
C ILE A 210 7.33 -19.70 3.87
N VAL A 211 6.28 -19.01 3.43
CA VAL A 211 6.38 -17.62 3.00
C VAL A 211 5.41 -16.78 3.82
N ALA A 212 5.93 -15.82 4.54
CA ALA A 212 5.16 -14.89 5.35
C ALA A 212 5.62 -13.45 5.11
N ALA A 213 4.73 -12.46 5.26
CA ALA A 213 5.10 -11.07 5.12
C ALA A 213 4.58 -10.22 6.28
N PHE A 214 5.37 -9.25 6.71
CA PHE A 214 5.01 -8.24 7.71
C PHE A 214 4.37 -7.04 6.99
N GLY A 215 3.05 -6.99 6.94
CA GLY A 215 2.30 -5.83 6.43
C GLY A 215 2.27 -4.65 7.41
N GLU A 216 2.62 -4.89 8.67
CA GLU A 216 2.74 -3.87 9.71
C GLU A 216 3.74 -2.78 9.33
N THR A 217 4.86 -3.16 8.68
CA THR A 217 5.89 -2.23 8.21
C THR A 217 5.32 -1.22 7.22
N HIS A 218 4.48 -1.66 6.29
CA HIS A 218 3.83 -0.78 5.34
C HIS A 218 2.97 0.28 6.03
N SER A 219 2.06 -0.15 6.91
CA SER A 219 1.13 0.75 7.59
C SER A 219 1.84 1.78 8.48
N VAL A 220 2.87 1.37 9.23
CA VAL A 220 3.59 2.30 10.11
C VAL A 220 4.48 3.26 9.32
N LEU A 221 5.07 2.82 8.20
CA LEU A 221 5.86 3.70 7.35
C LEU A 221 5.01 4.80 6.73
N HIS A 222 3.75 4.55 6.36
CA HIS A 222 2.85 5.59 5.88
C HIS A 222 2.53 6.65 6.94
N ASP A 223 2.24 6.23 8.17
CA ASP A 223 1.65 7.13 9.16
C ASP A 223 2.65 7.65 10.21
N LEU A 224 3.81 6.98 10.39
CA LEU A 224 4.80 7.33 11.40
C LEU A 224 6.13 7.87 10.80
N TRP A 225 6.31 7.84 9.49
CA TRP A 225 7.55 8.31 8.83
C TRP A 225 7.96 9.70 9.28
N ALA A 226 7.01 10.63 9.32
CA ALA A 226 7.27 12.01 9.67
C ALA A 226 7.86 12.23 11.08
N GLN A 227 7.73 11.27 11.99
CA GLN A 227 8.36 11.35 13.32
C GLN A 227 9.77 10.80 13.36
N SER A 228 10.10 9.91 12.42
CA SER A 228 11.41 9.25 12.36
C SER A 228 12.36 9.95 11.39
N ASP A 229 11.84 10.80 10.54
CA ASP A 229 12.61 11.61 9.58
C ASP A 229 12.75 13.04 10.13
N GLU A 230 13.93 13.35 10.66
CA GLU A 230 14.24 14.64 11.27
C GLU A 230 14.11 15.81 10.27
N ASP A 231 14.32 15.54 8.98
CA ASP A 231 14.23 16.54 7.91
C ASP A 231 12.78 16.72 7.40
N HIS A 232 11.84 15.92 7.89
CA HIS A 232 10.47 16.00 7.43
C HIS A 232 9.78 17.29 7.90
N PRO A 233 9.11 18.07 7.00
CA PRO A 233 8.55 19.38 7.33
C PRO A 233 7.54 19.42 8.48
N VAL A 234 6.94 18.29 8.83
CA VAL A 234 6.02 18.17 9.96
C VAL A 234 6.60 17.38 11.12
N ASN A 235 7.90 17.08 11.08
CA ASN A 235 8.56 16.48 12.22
C ASN A 235 8.47 17.44 13.42
N VAL A 236 8.09 16.90 14.55
CA VAL A 236 8.13 17.58 15.83
C VAL A 236 8.97 16.72 16.76
N ASN A 237 10.22 17.09 16.93
CA ASN A 237 11.07 16.47 17.94
C ASN A 237 10.55 16.90 19.32
N ASP A 238 9.68 16.07 19.90
CA ASP A 238 9.08 16.31 21.22
C ASP A 238 9.74 15.47 22.33
N GLY A 239 10.93 14.93 22.07
CA GLY A 239 11.69 14.12 23.00
C GLY A 239 11.12 12.72 23.22
N GLN A 240 10.12 12.30 22.46
CA GLN A 240 9.57 10.95 22.52
C GLN A 240 10.47 9.97 21.75
N PRO A 241 10.48 8.68 22.12
CA PRO A 241 11.14 7.65 21.34
C PRO A 241 10.60 7.61 19.89
N ASP A 242 11.49 7.29 18.95
CA ASP A 242 11.12 7.11 17.55
C ASP A 242 10.13 5.93 17.41
N PRO A 243 8.88 6.20 16.96
CA PRO A 243 7.84 5.18 16.92
C PRO A 243 8.10 4.12 15.84
N LEU A 244 8.77 4.45 14.74
CA LEU A 244 9.17 3.45 13.75
C LEU A 244 10.24 2.54 14.30
N LEU A 245 11.22 3.09 15.00
CA LEU A 245 12.26 2.29 15.66
C LEU A 245 11.67 1.29 16.64
N GLN A 246 10.65 1.67 17.43
CA GLN A 246 9.98 0.75 18.36
C GLN A 246 9.34 -0.45 17.63
N VAL A 247 8.67 -0.20 16.50
CA VAL A 247 8.05 -1.27 15.70
C VAL A 247 9.12 -2.15 15.04
N PHE A 248 10.17 -1.55 14.46
CA PHE A 248 11.26 -2.31 13.83
C PHE A 248 12.07 -3.11 14.85
N THR A 249 12.20 -2.63 16.08
CA THR A 249 12.79 -3.41 17.18
C THR A 249 11.97 -4.67 17.48
N ALA A 250 10.64 -4.56 17.54
CA ALA A 250 9.77 -5.72 17.73
C ALA A 250 9.86 -6.73 16.57
N ILE A 251 10.07 -6.24 15.34
CA ILE A 251 10.30 -7.10 14.16
C ILE A 251 11.67 -7.77 14.24
N ASP A 252 12.72 -7.05 14.63
CA ASP A 252 14.07 -7.59 14.84
C ASP A 252 14.09 -8.71 15.88
N GLU A 253 13.43 -8.50 17.02
CA GLU A 253 13.24 -9.53 18.04
C GLU A 253 12.51 -10.76 17.49
N THR A 254 11.47 -10.55 16.67
CA THR A 254 10.73 -11.63 16.02
C THR A 254 11.60 -12.41 15.04
N ILE A 255 12.42 -11.73 14.23
CA ILE A 255 13.44 -12.40 13.37
C ILE A 255 14.40 -13.22 14.23
N GLY A 256 14.85 -12.66 15.36
CA GLY A 256 15.69 -13.40 16.32
C GLY A 256 15.01 -14.66 16.88
N SER A 257 13.71 -14.60 17.16
CA SER A 257 12.92 -15.76 17.61
C SER A 257 12.79 -16.82 16.51
N ILE A 258 12.57 -16.41 15.27
CA ILE A 258 12.53 -17.29 14.09
C ILE A 258 13.88 -18.00 13.92
N ILE A 259 14.99 -17.24 13.93
CA ILE A 259 16.34 -17.80 13.78
C ILE A 259 16.63 -18.90 14.83
N LYS A 260 16.22 -18.69 16.09
CA LYS A 260 16.40 -19.68 17.17
C LYS A 260 15.60 -20.97 16.96
N ARG A 261 14.57 -20.96 16.10
CA ARG A 261 13.71 -22.12 15.79
C ARG A 261 14.11 -22.84 14.51
N LEU A 262 15.06 -22.29 13.75
CA LEU A 262 15.55 -22.92 12.52
C LEU A 262 16.32 -24.19 12.86
N ARG A 263 16.20 -25.18 12.00
CA ARG A 263 17.03 -26.38 11.99
C ARG A 263 18.35 -26.08 11.30
N PRO A 264 19.38 -26.89 11.52
CA PRO A 264 20.69 -26.66 10.91
C PRO A 264 20.69 -26.61 9.37
N ASP A 265 19.74 -27.29 8.72
CA ASP A 265 19.57 -27.38 7.29
C ASP A 265 18.47 -26.44 6.73
N ASP A 266 17.81 -25.67 7.57
CA ASP A 266 16.82 -24.67 7.12
C ASP A 266 17.51 -23.45 6.47
N HIS A 267 16.89 -22.90 5.45
CA HIS A 267 17.35 -21.71 4.75
C HIS A 267 16.41 -20.51 5.04
N LEU A 268 16.94 -19.45 5.61
CA LEU A 268 16.19 -18.24 5.88
C LEU A 268 16.47 -17.18 4.82
N VAL A 269 15.40 -16.62 4.25
CA VAL A 269 15.44 -15.48 3.37
C VAL A 269 14.63 -14.35 4.00
N VAL A 270 15.26 -13.21 4.32
CA VAL A 270 14.57 -11.98 4.71
C VAL A 270 14.64 -11.01 3.54
N PHE A 271 13.51 -10.50 3.09
CA PHE A 271 13.45 -9.69 1.88
C PHE A 271 12.46 -8.54 1.97
N SER A 272 12.64 -7.53 1.14
CA SER A 272 11.64 -6.50 0.85
C SER A 272 11.51 -6.36 -0.66
N VAL A 273 10.28 -6.31 -1.16
CA VAL A 273 10.00 -6.24 -2.60
C VAL A 273 10.13 -4.82 -3.13
N HIS A 274 9.83 -3.85 -2.29
CA HIS A 274 9.97 -2.42 -2.59
C HIS A 274 10.18 -1.63 -1.30
N GLY A 275 10.74 -0.44 -1.44
CA GLY A 275 10.85 0.53 -0.35
C GLY A 275 9.71 1.54 -0.33
N ILE A 276 9.86 2.54 0.51
CA ILE A 276 9.02 3.73 0.58
C ILE A 276 9.92 4.96 0.54
N GLN A 277 9.41 6.05 0.00
CA GLN A 277 10.10 7.34 -0.04
C GLN A 277 9.12 8.46 0.22
N GLN A 278 9.60 9.69 0.28
CA GLN A 278 8.75 10.87 0.42
C GLN A 278 7.65 10.89 -0.64
N ASN A 279 6.43 11.23 -0.23
CA ASN A 279 5.29 11.33 -1.13
C ASN A 279 5.40 12.55 -2.03
N SER A 280 5.97 12.36 -3.21
CA SER A 280 6.09 13.37 -4.27
C SER A 280 5.13 13.15 -5.44
N THR A 281 4.34 12.07 -5.41
CA THR A 281 3.55 11.60 -6.57
C THR A 281 2.05 11.78 -6.43
N ASP A 282 1.49 11.71 -5.23
CA ASP A 282 0.03 11.77 -5.03
C ASP A 282 -0.57 13.06 -5.61
N LEU A 283 -0.02 14.21 -5.26
CA LEU A 283 -0.54 15.49 -5.78
C LEU A 283 -0.41 15.60 -7.29
N PRO A 284 0.76 15.35 -7.91
CA PRO A 284 0.89 15.37 -9.36
C PRO A 284 -0.04 14.39 -10.05
N CYS A 285 -0.13 13.16 -9.57
CA CYS A 285 -0.85 12.09 -10.28
C CYS A 285 -2.36 12.15 -10.03
N LEU A 286 -2.79 12.37 -8.78
CA LEU A 286 -4.21 12.32 -8.42
C LEU A 286 -4.96 13.62 -8.68
N PHE A 287 -4.26 14.77 -8.70
CA PHE A 287 -4.89 16.08 -8.80
C PHE A 287 -4.44 16.89 -10.00
N PHE A 288 -3.14 17.10 -10.15
CA PHE A 288 -2.67 18.02 -11.18
C PHE A 288 -2.79 17.43 -12.58
N LEU A 289 -2.47 16.16 -12.73
CA LEU A 289 -2.59 15.50 -14.04
C LEU A 289 -4.03 15.47 -14.57
N PRO A 290 -5.05 15.05 -13.82
CA PRO A 290 -6.43 15.09 -14.30
C PRO A 290 -6.92 16.50 -14.57
N GLU A 291 -6.56 17.51 -13.76
CA GLU A 291 -6.90 18.89 -14.01
C GLU A 291 -6.20 19.44 -15.25
N LEU A 292 -4.92 19.12 -15.45
CA LEU A 292 -4.17 19.50 -16.64
C LEU A 292 -4.83 18.93 -17.90
N MET A 293 -5.15 17.64 -17.90
CA MET A 293 -5.83 16.98 -19.01
C MET A 293 -7.20 17.59 -19.28
N TYR A 294 -7.95 17.94 -18.25
CA TYR A 294 -9.25 18.59 -18.38
C TYR A 294 -9.13 19.97 -19.02
N ARG A 295 -8.23 20.82 -18.54
CA ARG A 295 -7.99 22.17 -19.11
C ARG A 295 -7.48 22.11 -20.53
N PHE A 296 -6.64 21.13 -20.83
CA PHE A 296 -6.14 20.90 -22.19
C PHE A 296 -7.28 20.56 -23.18
N ASN A 297 -8.21 19.70 -22.78
CA ASN A 297 -9.33 19.29 -23.63
C ASN A 297 -10.45 20.34 -23.68
N PHE A 298 -10.60 21.16 -22.65
CA PHE A 298 -11.67 22.14 -22.52
C PHE A 298 -11.11 23.52 -22.16
N PRO A 299 -10.54 24.27 -23.13
CA PRO A 299 -9.95 25.58 -22.85
C PRO A 299 -10.94 26.52 -22.16
N GLY A 300 -10.46 27.20 -21.12
CA GLY A 300 -11.27 28.11 -20.30
C GLY A 300 -12.15 27.46 -19.25
N LYS A 301 -12.20 26.11 -19.18
CA LYS A 301 -12.88 25.40 -18.10
C LYS A 301 -11.91 24.96 -17.02
N PHE A 302 -12.37 24.91 -15.79
CA PHE A 302 -11.60 24.57 -14.59
C PHE A 302 -12.39 23.57 -13.75
N GLY A 303 -11.77 22.45 -13.40
CA GLY A 303 -12.30 21.52 -12.40
C GLY A 303 -11.99 21.99 -10.97
N PHE A 304 -10.83 22.65 -10.79
CA PHE A 304 -10.47 23.40 -9.59
C PHE A 304 -10.67 24.90 -9.80
N ALA A 305 -10.67 25.65 -8.69
CA ALA A 305 -10.70 27.09 -8.77
C ALA A 305 -9.52 27.62 -9.60
N ARG A 306 -9.78 28.67 -10.36
CA ARG A 306 -8.73 29.41 -11.04
C ARG A 306 -7.78 29.98 -10.00
N GLY A 307 -6.52 29.59 -10.07
CA GLY A 307 -5.49 30.17 -9.21
C GLY A 307 -5.15 31.60 -9.65
N ASP A 308 -4.68 32.41 -8.71
CA ASP A 308 -4.13 33.72 -9.01
C ASP A 308 -2.67 33.54 -9.43
N SER A 309 -2.33 34.00 -10.63
CA SER A 309 -0.95 33.99 -11.10
C SER A 309 -0.10 34.89 -10.20
N GLY A 310 1.02 34.38 -9.71
CA GLY A 310 1.96 35.13 -8.86
C GLY A 310 1.74 34.97 -7.35
N THR A 311 0.66 34.34 -6.91
CA THR A 311 0.50 33.98 -5.49
C THR A 311 0.99 32.56 -5.26
N PRO A 312 2.04 32.34 -4.44
CA PRO A 312 2.47 30.97 -4.10
C PRO A 312 1.32 30.16 -3.51
N ALA A 313 1.15 28.93 -3.97
CA ALA A 313 0.19 28.04 -3.34
C ALA A 313 0.56 27.86 -1.85
N PRO A 314 -0.40 27.93 -0.93
CA PRO A 314 -0.10 27.64 0.46
C PRO A 314 0.37 26.20 0.59
N PRO A 315 1.27 25.90 1.55
CA PRO A 315 1.73 24.55 1.77
C PRO A 315 0.55 23.61 2.00
N VAL A 316 0.55 22.47 1.32
CA VAL A 316 -0.51 21.45 1.41
C VAL A 316 -0.53 20.81 2.78
N VAL A 317 0.64 20.70 3.40
CA VAL A 317 0.83 20.16 4.74
C VAL A 317 1.30 21.29 5.64
N ARG A 318 0.64 21.48 6.79
CA ARG A 318 1.02 22.49 7.79
C ARG A 318 1.27 21.79 9.12
N SER A 319 2.36 22.14 9.75
CA SER A 319 2.65 21.76 11.13
C SER A 319 1.45 22.04 12.05
N GLY A 320 1.10 21.10 12.90
CA GLY A 320 0.02 21.24 13.89
C GLY A 320 -1.41 21.12 13.36
N LEU A 321 -1.61 20.91 12.07
CA LEU A 321 -2.94 20.66 11.51
C LEU A 321 -3.16 19.17 11.32
N HIS A 322 -4.28 18.65 11.83
CA HIS A 322 -4.76 17.29 11.61
C HIS A 322 -5.30 17.07 10.18
N TRP A 323 -4.72 17.74 9.18
CA TRP A 323 -5.25 17.80 7.84
C TRP A 323 -4.31 17.11 6.87
N TYR A 324 -4.81 16.12 6.32
CA TYR A 324 -4.44 15.42 5.15
C TYR A 324 -4.59 16.32 3.90
N TRP A 325 -3.69 16.18 2.94
CA TRP A 325 -3.66 16.95 1.70
C TRP A 325 -5.01 17.00 0.96
N PHE A 326 -5.82 15.97 1.08
CA PHE A 326 -7.17 15.85 0.54
C PHE A 326 -8.11 16.97 1.03
N GLY A 327 -8.01 17.34 2.27
CA GLY A 327 -8.78 18.46 2.81
C GLY A 327 -8.37 19.80 2.23
N GLU A 328 -7.09 19.98 1.93
CA GLU A 328 -6.58 21.21 1.33
C GLU A 328 -7.02 21.35 -0.13
N ILE A 329 -6.97 20.28 -0.90
CA ILE A 329 -7.44 20.27 -2.29
C ILE A 329 -8.96 20.50 -2.36
N TRP A 330 -9.68 19.91 -1.42
CA TRP A 330 -11.10 20.17 -1.30
C TRP A 330 -11.38 21.65 -1.01
N ARG A 331 -10.54 22.27 -0.18
CA ARG A 331 -10.59 23.71 0.06
C ARG A 331 -10.31 24.52 -1.21
N GLN A 332 -9.35 24.13 -2.01
CA GLN A 332 -9.02 24.80 -3.26
C GLN A 332 -10.14 24.65 -4.31
N LYS A 333 -10.78 23.52 -4.37
CA LYS A 333 -11.94 23.30 -5.23
C LYS A 333 -13.09 24.25 -4.96
N TYR A 334 -13.28 24.63 -3.67
CA TYR A 334 -14.37 25.50 -3.22
C TYR A 334 -13.88 26.86 -2.73
N CYS A 335 -12.71 27.33 -3.16
CA CYS A 335 -12.14 28.58 -2.67
C CYS A 335 -12.91 29.83 -3.12
N SER A 336 -13.76 29.76 -4.12
CA SER A 336 -14.74 30.80 -4.44
C SER A 336 -15.68 31.12 -3.28
N TRP A 337 -15.78 30.24 -2.29
CA TRP A 337 -16.60 30.38 -1.11
C TRP A 337 -15.73 30.60 0.15
N ARG A 338 -14.75 31.48 0.05
CA ARG A 338 -13.75 31.76 1.12
C ARG A 338 -14.39 32.01 2.50
N TRP A 339 -15.50 32.70 2.56
CA TRP A 339 -16.21 33.02 3.80
C TRP A 339 -16.94 31.81 4.43
N LEU A 340 -17.36 30.84 3.62
CA LEU A 340 -17.97 29.58 4.07
C LEU A 340 -16.94 28.53 4.48
N SER A 341 -15.69 28.67 4.06
CA SER A 341 -14.62 27.70 4.30
C SER A 341 -14.48 27.29 5.78
N PRO A 342 -14.50 28.21 6.77
CA PRO A 342 -14.39 27.82 8.18
C PRO A 342 -15.58 26.99 8.67
N ILE A 343 -16.77 27.27 8.17
CA ILE A 343 -18.01 26.56 8.53
C ILE A 343 -18.00 25.18 7.90
N LEU A 344 -17.63 25.08 6.62
CA LEU A 344 -17.56 23.82 5.88
C LEU A 344 -16.50 22.87 6.45
N ARG A 345 -15.44 23.39 7.08
CA ARG A 345 -14.42 22.60 7.75
C ARG A 345 -14.96 21.83 8.98
N ARG A 346 -16.01 22.36 9.63
CA ARG A 346 -16.62 21.75 10.81
C ARG A 346 -17.67 20.69 10.46
N LEU A 347 -18.11 20.64 9.21
CA LEU A 347 -19.08 19.66 8.75
C LEU A 347 -18.45 18.27 8.62
N PRO A 348 -19.18 17.18 8.89
CA PRO A 348 -18.73 15.83 8.62
C PRO A 348 -18.29 15.66 7.18
N ALA A 349 -17.25 14.84 6.95
CA ALA A 349 -16.65 14.67 5.62
C ALA A 349 -17.69 14.29 4.56
N TRP A 350 -18.64 13.43 4.88
CA TRP A 350 -19.70 12.99 3.97
C TRP A 350 -20.62 14.13 3.52
N TYR A 351 -20.89 15.13 4.38
CA TYR A 351 -21.74 16.28 4.04
C TYR A 351 -20.99 17.27 3.13
N ARG A 352 -19.68 17.42 3.34
CA ARG A 352 -18.82 18.30 2.53
C ARG A 352 -18.76 17.92 1.05
N TRP A 353 -18.97 16.64 0.75
CA TRP A 353 -18.95 16.11 -0.61
C TRP A 353 -20.24 16.32 -1.40
N THR A 354 -21.34 16.68 -0.74
CA THR A 354 -22.66 16.85 -1.36
C THR A 354 -22.99 18.31 -1.73
N LEU A 355 -22.11 19.26 -1.39
CA LEU A 355 -22.41 20.69 -1.57
C LEU A 355 -22.42 21.10 -3.05
N PRO A 356 -23.43 21.94 -3.44
CA PRO A 356 -23.54 22.44 -4.80
C PRO A 356 -22.42 23.43 -5.11
N GLY A 357 -22.02 23.53 -6.38
CA GLY A 357 -21.02 24.50 -6.86
C GLY A 357 -19.81 23.90 -7.58
N SER A 358 -19.74 22.59 -7.74
CA SER A 358 -18.80 21.95 -8.65
C SER A 358 -19.52 21.55 -9.94
N ASP A 359 -18.89 21.76 -11.08
CA ASP A 359 -19.37 21.21 -12.36
C ASP A 359 -19.45 19.68 -12.34
N PHE A 360 -18.89 19.07 -11.31
CA PHE A 360 -18.91 17.65 -11.06
C PHE A 360 -19.76 17.35 -9.82
N LYS A 361 -20.97 16.87 -10.05
CA LYS A 361 -21.76 16.25 -8.99
C LYS A 361 -21.04 14.99 -8.53
N PHE A 362 -20.55 15.00 -7.31
CA PHE A 362 -19.87 13.88 -6.73
C PHE A 362 -20.88 12.89 -6.13
N PRO A 363 -21.07 11.70 -6.68
CA PRO A 363 -21.95 10.70 -6.10
C PRO A 363 -21.21 9.89 -5.04
N PHE A 364 -20.88 10.52 -3.92
CA PHE A 364 -20.22 9.85 -2.80
C PHE A 364 -20.99 8.60 -2.32
N PHE A 365 -22.33 8.69 -2.34
CA PHE A 365 -23.18 7.57 -1.94
C PHE A 365 -23.13 6.35 -2.89
N LEU A 366 -22.71 6.52 -4.12
CA LEU A 366 -22.55 5.41 -5.06
C LEU A 366 -21.21 4.68 -4.86
N SER A 367 -20.25 5.29 -4.20
CA SER A 367 -18.95 4.67 -3.92
C SER A 367 -18.97 3.72 -2.74
N ILE A 368 -19.96 3.82 -1.85
CA ILE A 368 -20.06 2.97 -0.64
C ILE A 368 -20.61 1.56 -0.97
N LYS A 369 -21.35 1.42 -2.08
CA LYS A 369 -21.99 0.15 -2.46
C LYS A 369 -21.39 -0.57 -3.66
N GLY A 370 -20.29 -0.10 -4.20
CA GLY A 370 -19.65 -0.71 -5.36
C GLY A 370 -18.15 -0.42 -5.45
N PRO A 371 -17.40 -1.19 -6.24
CA PRO A 371 -15.96 -1.03 -6.40
C PRO A 371 -15.61 0.20 -7.24
N THR A 372 -16.08 1.38 -6.85
CA THR A 372 -15.81 2.63 -7.55
C THR A 372 -14.80 3.45 -6.77
N ASN A 373 -13.73 3.88 -7.45
CA ASN A 373 -12.72 4.78 -6.90
C ASN A 373 -13.21 6.23 -6.78
N GLY A 374 -14.45 6.43 -6.44
CA GLY A 374 -15.09 7.76 -6.39
C GLY A 374 -14.42 8.75 -5.44
N TRP A 375 -13.63 8.27 -4.48
CA TRP A 375 -12.82 9.09 -3.61
C TRP A 375 -11.59 9.68 -4.30
N MET A 376 -11.11 9.08 -5.40
CA MET A 376 -9.97 9.57 -6.16
C MET A 376 -10.39 10.77 -7.03
N PRO A 377 -9.73 11.92 -6.91
CA PRO A 377 -10.07 13.12 -7.67
C PRO A 377 -10.07 12.92 -9.18
N THR A 378 -9.21 12.06 -9.67
CA THR A 378 -9.16 11.69 -11.12
C THR A 378 -10.52 11.23 -11.63
N THR A 379 -11.29 10.50 -10.82
CA THR A 379 -12.62 10.02 -11.21
C THR A 379 -13.68 11.11 -11.26
N TRP A 380 -13.42 12.28 -10.68
CA TRP A 380 -14.35 13.41 -10.74
C TRP A 380 -14.51 13.96 -12.16
N TYR A 381 -13.51 13.75 -13.02
CA TYR A 381 -13.50 14.17 -14.42
C TYR A 381 -14.16 13.16 -15.35
N ARG A 382 -14.58 12.01 -14.85
CA ARG A 382 -15.21 10.95 -15.65
C ARG A 382 -16.35 11.42 -16.56
N PRO A 383 -17.25 12.34 -16.18
CA PRO A 383 -18.29 12.83 -17.06
C PRO A 383 -17.77 13.48 -18.36
N SER A 384 -16.50 13.92 -18.36
CA SER A 384 -15.85 14.52 -19.53
C SER A 384 -15.05 13.53 -20.37
N TRP A 385 -14.74 12.31 -19.87
CA TRP A 385 -13.80 11.39 -20.52
C TRP A 385 -14.18 11.01 -21.95
N GLN A 386 -15.48 10.75 -22.21
CA GLN A 386 -15.95 10.44 -23.56
C GLN A 386 -15.75 11.57 -24.56
N LYS A 387 -15.73 12.81 -24.09
CA LYS A 387 -15.59 14.03 -24.91
C LYS A 387 -14.14 14.52 -24.97
N SER A 388 -13.22 13.85 -24.27
CA SER A 388 -11.83 14.23 -24.17
C SER A 388 -10.99 13.46 -25.18
N ARG A 389 -10.01 14.10 -25.80
CA ARG A 389 -8.98 13.42 -26.60
C ARG A 389 -8.06 12.56 -25.75
N SER A 390 -7.83 13.00 -24.52
CA SER A 390 -7.03 12.30 -23.54
C SER A 390 -7.50 12.63 -22.13
N PHE A 391 -7.30 11.73 -21.18
CA PHE A 391 -7.65 11.95 -19.78
C PHE A 391 -6.78 11.10 -18.87
N ALA A 392 -6.60 11.56 -17.63
CA ALA A 392 -5.88 10.81 -16.63
C ALA A 392 -6.71 9.62 -16.14
N LEU A 393 -6.06 8.48 -15.96
CA LEU A 393 -6.63 7.32 -15.27
C LEU A 393 -6.32 7.41 -13.76
N PRO A 394 -7.21 6.91 -12.90
CA PRO A 394 -6.92 6.78 -11.50
C PRO A 394 -5.68 5.92 -11.28
N SER A 395 -4.76 6.37 -10.46
CA SER A 395 -3.57 5.64 -10.04
C SER A 395 -3.04 6.26 -8.76
N PHE A 396 -2.37 5.46 -7.91
CA PHE A 396 -1.80 5.94 -6.65
C PHE A 396 -0.44 6.62 -6.85
N ALA A 397 0.49 5.91 -7.49
CA ALA A 397 1.88 6.34 -7.51
C ALA A 397 2.35 6.88 -8.85
N ASN A 398 1.60 6.64 -9.92
CA ASN A 398 2.04 6.97 -11.28
C ASN A 398 0.97 7.74 -12.05
N GLY A 399 1.41 8.63 -12.94
CA GLY A 399 0.52 9.34 -13.85
C GLY A 399 0.21 8.52 -15.08
N HIS A 400 -0.97 7.92 -15.18
CA HIS A 400 -1.43 7.21 -16.36
C HIS A 400 -2.39 8.06 -17.17
N VAL A 401 -2.15 8.17 -18.48
CA VAL A 401 -3.01 8.92 -19.40
C VAL A 401 -3.58 7.97 -20.45
N ARG A 402 -4.88 7.99 -20.59
CA ARG A 402 -5.57 7.37 -21.72
C ARG A 402 -5.66 8.36 -22.87
N ILE A 403 -5.29 7.91 -24.06
CA ILE A 403 -5.47 8.65 -25.32
C ILE A 403 -6.58 7.95 -26.11
N ASN A 404 -7.61 8.69 -26.47
CA ASN A 404 -8.67 8.22 -27.36
C ASN A 404 -8.19 8.42 -28.80
N VAL A 405 -7.77 7.33 -29.44
CA VAL A 405 -7.20 7.35 -30.81
C VAL A 405 -8.24 7.11 -31.89
N VAL A 406 -9.46 6.75 -31.51
CA VAL A 406 -10.61 6.63 -32.43
C VAL A 406 -11.58 7.73 -32.06
N GLY A 407 -11.67 8.71 -32.90
CA GLY A 407 -12.62 9.82 -32.83
C GLY A 407 -13.93 9.46 -33.51
#